data_ee455147c167cec5ac6f673160b1518f
#
_entry.id   ee455147c167cec5ac6f673160b1518f
#
_cell.length_a   1.000
_cell.length_b   1.000
_cell.length_c   1.000
_cell.angle_alpha   90.00
_cell.angle_beta   90.00
_cell.angle_gamma   90.00
#
_symmetry.space_group_name_H-M   'P 1'
#
loop_
_entity.id
_entity.type
_entity.pdbx_description
1 polymer ?
#
loop_
_entity_poly.entity_id
_entity_poly.type
_entity_poly.pdbx_seq_one_letter_code
_entity_poly.pdbx_strand_id
1 'polypeptide(L)'
;IYVCSRFFHPGVEYTDNAQVKQHITPVNTRVQGFVQRICFDEYKPVHKGDTLVIIEDTEFRLRLAQAEADLANALAGQEATTAGIATTQNNLSVNDAGIAEVRVQLENARRELERYKRLLAEDAVTRQQYDNIATAYEATKARYEQVSRVKHSTSLTKNEQTHRLGQNEAAVRLAQAAVELARLNLSYTVITATCDGVTGRKDIHEGQLVQPGQTMVDIVDGTDLWVIANYRETQLPHIHEGDRVTLTADAVPGVTYTGTVESISDATGAAFSLIPQDNATGNFVKVEQRVPVRISLAGNDPERLKLLRAGFNVECKVKH
;
A
#
# COMPACT_ATOMS: atom_id res chain seq x y z
N ILE A 1 19.20 -7.86 -64.82
CA ILE A 1 19.63 -6.57 -64.19
C ILE A 1 18.55 -6.06 -63.21
N TYR A 2 17.26 -6.19 -63.50
CA TYR A 2 16.19 -5.65 -62.63
C TYR A 2 16.03 -6.39 -61.29
N VAL A 3 16.37 -7.65 -61.19
CA VAL A 3 16.31 -8.47 -59.99
C VAL A 3 17.50 -8.19 -59.05
N CYS A 4 18.69 -7.90 -59.57
CA CYS A 4 19.87 -7.57 -58.74
C CYS A 4 19.78 -6.19 -58.09
N SER A 5 19.11 -5.19 -58.68
CA SER A 5 19.04 -3.85 -58.11
C SER A 5 18.15 -3.75 -56.84
N ARG A 6 17.30 -4.76 -56.64
CA ARG A 6 16.43 -4.83 -55.44
C ARG A 6 17.14 -5.42 -54.22
N PHE A 7 18.27 -6.12 -54.41
CA PHE A 7 19.03 -6.81 -53.36
C PHE A 7 20.35 -6.13 -53.00
N PHE A 8 20.86 -5.19 -53.80
CA PHE A 8 22.14 -4.50 -53.55
C PHE A 8 21.92 -2.96 -53.51
N HIS A 9 21.52 -2.47 -52.34
CA HIS A 9 21.63 -1.03 -52.05
C HIS A 9 22.82 -0.85 -51.10
N PRO A 10 23.97 -0.39 -51.56
CA PRO A 10 25.09 -0.08 -50.66
C PRO A 10 24.68 1.05 -49.74
N GLY A 11 24.77 0.83 -48.41
CA GLY A 11 24.39 1.79 -47.39
C GLY A 11 22.97 1.67 -46.82
N VAL A 12 22.25 0.55 -47.08
CA VAL A 12 20.92 0.29 -46.49
C VAL A 12 20.83 -1.14 -45.96
N GLU A 13 20.69 -1.27 -44.66
CA GLU A 13 20.43 -2.58 -44.06
C GLU A 13 18.92 -2.86 -44.00
N TYR A 14 18.53 -4.06 -44.46
CA TYR A 14 17.14 -4.47 -44.62
C TYR A 14 16.82 -5.69 -43.76
N THR A 15 15.65 -5.67 -43.09
CA THR A 15 15.07 -6.85 -42.49
C THR A 15 13.53 -6.85 -42.66
N ASP A 16 12.98 -8.02 -42.91
CA ASP A 16 11.55 -8.33 -42.93
C ASP A 16 11.06 -9.00 -41.62
N ASN A 17 12.01 -9.33 -40.73
CA ASN A 17 11.72 -9.94 -39.45
C ASN A 17 11.62 -8.85 -38.38
N ALA A 18 10.56 -8.06 -38.48
CA ALA A 18 10.28 -7.01 -37.52
C ALA A 18 8.78 -6.98 -37.15
N GLN A 19 8.46 -6.65 -35.93
CA GLN A 19 7.10 -6.59 -35.45
C GLN A 19 6.84 -5.32 -34.63
N VAL A 20 5.65 -4.75 -34.83
CA VAL A 20 5.14 -3.68 -33.97
C VAL A 20 4.83 -4.24 -32.57
N LYS A 21 5.26 -3.57 -31.56
CA LYS A 21 4.98 -3.87 -30.14
C LYS A 21 4.30 -2.68 -29.46
N GLN A 22 3.49 -2.98 -28.48
CA GLN A 22 2.81 -2.01 -27.61
C GLN A 22 2.89 -2.51 -26.18
N HIS A 23 2.69 -1.62 -25.20
CA HIS A 23 2.49 -2.04 -23.83
C HIS A 23 1.14 -2.73 -23.68
N ILE A 24 1.16 -3.95 -23.16
CA ILE A 24 -0.02 -4.72 -22.81
C ILE A 24 0.00 -4.85 -21.29
N THR A 25 -0.99 -4.25 -20.64
CA THR A 25 -1.09 -4.23 -19.19
C THR A 25 -2.17 -5.22 -18.75
N PRO A 26 -1.81 -6.37 -18.14
CA PRO A 26 -2.77 -7.30 -17.58
C PRO A 26 -3.43 -6.70 -16.33
N VAL A 27 -4.75 -6.69 -16.29
CA VAL A 27 -5.53 -6.29 -15.12
C VAL A 27 -5.90 -7.55 -14.36
N ASN A 28 -5.31 -7.72 -13.18
CA ASN A 28 -5.47 -8.92 -12.36
C ASN A 28 -6.38 -8.64 -11.15
N THR A 29 -7.14 -9.67 -10.72
CA THR A 29 -7.84 -9.61 -9.44
C THR A 29 -6.88 -9.78 -8.26
N ARG A 30 -7.18 -9.10 -7.15
CA ARG A 30 -6.43 -9.23 -5.88
C ARG A 30 -7.17 -10.08 -4.85
N VAL A 31 -8.46 -10.35 -5.10
CA VAL A 31 -9.32 -11.11 -4.18
C VAL A 31 -9.95 -12.28 -4.90
N GLN A 32 -10.28 -13.31 -4.13
CA GLN A 32 -11.06 -14.46 -4.59
C GLN A 32 -12.55 -14.14 -4.50
N GLY A 33 -13.34 -14.58 -5.47
CA GLY A 33 -14.79 -14.47 -5.43
C GLY A 33 -15.43 -14.83 -6.75
N PHE A 34 -16.74 -14.80 -6.81
CA PHE A 34 -17.48 -15.01 -8.05
C PHE A 34 -17.62 -13.70 -8.82
N VAL A 35 -17.45 -13.75 -10.13
CA VAL A 35 -17.70 -12.60 -11.00
C VAL A 35 -19.18 -12.31 -11.01
N GLN A 36 -19.59 -11.19 -10.44
CA GLN A 36 -20.97 -10.75 -10.40
C GLN A 36 -21.40 -10.12 -11.72
N ARG A 37 -20.57 -9.25 -12.28
CA ARG A 37 -20.84 -8.54 -13.53
C ARG A 37 -19.57 -8.13 -14.24
N ILE A 38 -19.63 -8.17 -15.58
CA ILE A 38 -18.57 -7.67 -16.46
C ILE A 38 -19.09 -6.40 -17.13
N CYS A 39 -18.37 -5.30 -16.96
CA CYS A 39 -18.78 -3.94 -17.36
C CYS A 39 -18.04 -3.44 -18.61
N PHE A 40 -17.22 -4.26 -19.25
CA PHE A 40 -16.50 -3.88 -20.48
C PHE A 40 -16.89 -4.77 -21.65
N ASP A 41 -16.72 -4.26 -22.85
CA ASP A 41 -16.82 -5.01 -24.11
C ASP A 41 -15.42 -5.26 -24.68
N GLU A 42 -15.28 -6.32 -25.49
CA GLU A 42 -14.04 -6.61 -26.19
C GLU A 42 -13.69 -5.53 -27.21
N TYR A 43 -12.40 -5.20 -27.28
CA TYR A 43 -11.83 -4.28 -28.27
C TYR A 43 -12.43 -2.87 -28.25
N LYS A 44 -12.91 -2.45 -27.07
CA LYS A 44 -13.44 -1.10 -26.86
C LYS A 44 -12.45 -0.23 -26.08
N PRO A 45 -12.45 1.08 -26.35
CA PRO A 45 -11.66 2.01 -25.58
C PRO A 45 -12.17 2.12 -24.15
N VAL A 46 -11.23 2.19 -23.18
CA VAL A 46 -11.49 2.40 -21.77
C VAL A 46 -10.53 3.43 -21.23
N HIS A 47 -10.97 4.19 -20.21
CA HIS A 47 -10.17 5.16 -19.53
C HIS A 47 -9.73 4.63 -18.16
N LYS A 48 -8.59 5.13 -17.69
CA LYS A 48 -8.11 4.82 -16.36
C LYS A 48 -9.16 5.14 -15.29
N GLY A 49 -9.49 4.14 -14.48
CA GLY A 49 -10.51 4.23 -13.44
C GLY A 49 -11.89 3.69 -13.84
N ASP A 50 -12.13 3.40 -15.13
CA ASP A 50 -13.37 2.77 -15.56
C ASP A 50 -13.52 1.40 -14.90
N THR A 51 -14.74 1.08 -14.43
CA THR A 51 -15.04 -0.21 -13.82
C THR A 51 -15.11 -1.28 -14.91
N LEU A 52 -14.29 -2.31 -14.76
CA LEU A 52 -14.21 -3.41 -15.72
C LEU A 52 -14.96 -4.65 -15.24
N VAL A 53 -14.74 -5.06 -14.00
CA VAL A 53 -15.33 -6.26 -13.42
C VAL A 53 -15.76 -6.00 -12.00
N ILE A 54 -16.92 -6.53 -11.62
CA ILE A 54 -17.42 -6.50 -10.26
C ILE A 54 -17.45 -7.95 -9.75
N ILE A 55 -16.75 -8.19 -8.66
CA ILE A 55 -16.76 -9.45 -7.90
C ILE A 55 -17.84 -9.34 -6.82
N GLU A 56 -18.48 -10.46 -6.49
CA GLU A 56 -19.47 -10.52 -5.40
C GLU A 56 -18.86 -10.02 -4.08
N ASP A 57 -19.46 -9.00 -3.50
CA ASP A 57 -18.91 -8.26 -2.36
C ASP A 57 -19.58 -8.59 -1.01
N THR A 58 -20.58 -9.47 -1.00
CA THR A 58 -21.40 -9.77 0.18
C THR A 58 -20.55 -10.18 1.38
N GLU A 59 -19.59 -11.08 1.19
CA GLU A 59 -18.70 -11.54 2.25
C GLU A 59 -17.79 -10.41 2.76
N PHE A 60 -17.27 -9.59 1.86
CA PHE A 60 -16.40 -8.46 2.21
C PHE A 60 -17.14 -7.38 3.00
N ARG A 61 -18.41 -7.11 2.64
CA ARG A 61 -19.28 -6.19 3.40
C ARG A 61 -19.55 -6.70 4.81
N LEU A 62 -19.81 -8.00 4.96
CA LEU A 62 -20.01 -8.61 6.27
C LEU A 62 -18.76 -8.54 7.14
N ARG A 63 -17.59 -8.78 6.55
CA ARG A 63 -16.29 -8.62 7.25
C ARG A 63 -16.03 -7.17 7.67
N LEU A 64 -16.39 -6.21 6.82
CA LEU A 64 -16.30 -4.79 7.17
C LEU A 64 -17.24 -4.45 8.34
N ALA A 65 -18.50 -4.88 8.28
CA ALA A 65 -19.46 -4.64 9.36
C ALA A 65 -19.02 -5.27 10.69
N GLN A 66 -18.41 -6.47 10.64
CA GLN A 66 -17.83 -7.10 11.82
C GLN A 66 -16.69 -6.27 12.41
N ALA A 67 -15.75 -5.82 11.57
CA ALA A 67 -14.63 -5.00 12.02
C ALA A 67 -15.08 -3.63 12.59
N GLU A 68 -16.12 -3.02 12.01
CA GLU A 68 -16.73 -1.78 12.52
C GLU A 68 -17.41 -2.00 13.89
N ALA A 69 -18.07 -3.14 14.10
CA ALA A 69 -18.64 -3.50 15.40
C ALA A 69 -17.54 -3.73 16.46
N ASP A 70 -16.43 -4.37 16.10
CA ASP A 70 -15.30 -4.58 16.99
C ASP A 70 -14.63 -3.24 17.37
N LEU A 71 -14.52 -2.30 16.43
CA LEU A 71 -14.06 -0.95 16.70
C LEU A 71 -14.99 -0.20 17.67
N ALA A 72 -16.31 -0.31 17.47
CA ALA A 72 -17.29 0.32 18.35
C ALA A 72 -17.18 -0.24 19.79
N ASN A 73 -16.97 -1.55 19.95
CA ASN A 73 -16.73 -2.17 21.24
C ASN A 73 -15.44 -1.67 21.91
N ALA A 74 -14.34 -1.54 21.16
CA ALA A 74 -13.08 -1.03 21.66
C ALA A 74 -13.20 0.44 22.12
N LEU A 75 -13.90 1.28 21.36
CA LEU A 75 -14.19 2.67 21.72
C LEU A 75 -15.04 2.79 22.99
N ALA A 76 -16.08 1.98 23.11
CA ALA A 76 -16.90 1.94 24.33
C ALA A 76 -16.07 1.53 25.56
N GLY A 77 -15.16 0.57 25.42
CA GLY A 77 -14.21 0.18 26.47
C GLY A 77 -13.27 1.30 26.89
N GLN A 78 -12.76 2.07 25.93
CA GLN A 78 -11.93 3.25 26.17
C GLN A 78 -12.71 4.34 26.93
N GLU A 79 -13.93 4.63 26.48
CA GLU A 79 -14.81 5.64 27.10
C GLU A 79 -15.15 5.26 28.54
N ALA A 80 -15.52 4.00 28.81
CA ALA A 80 -15.80 3.50 30.14
C ALA A 80 -14.59 3.67 31.09
N THR A 81 -13.38 3.38 30.59
CA THR A 81 -12.15 3.54 31.38
C THR A 81 -11.86 5.02 31.64
N THR A 82 -12.08 5.90 30.68
CA THR A 82 -11.92 7.34 30.83
C THR A 82 -12.90 7.92 31.88
N ALA A 83 -14.16 7.47 31.85
CA ALA A 83 -15.15 7.84 32.86
C ALA A 83 -14.75 7.34 34.25
N GLY A 84 -14.20 6.13 34.34
CA GLY A 84 -13.65 5.58 35.59
C GLY A 84 -12.49 6.43 36.17
N ILE A 85 -11.58 6.89 35.32
CA ILE A 85 -10.50 7.79 35.72
C ILE A 85 -11.04 9.11 36.22
N ALA A 86 -12.04 9.69 35.56
CA ALA A 86 -12.67 10.94 35.99
C ALA A 86 -13.34 10.79 37.37
N THR A 87 -14.01 9.67 37.61
CA THR A 87 -14.58 9.35 38.92
C THR A 87 -13.52 9.21 40.01
N THR A 88 -12.42 8.51 39.71
CA THR A 88 -11.31 8.34 40.66
C THR A 88 -10.60 9.67 40.93
N GLN A 89 -10.48 10.54 39.92
CA GLN A 89 -9.94 11.89 40.07
C GLN A 89 -10.82 12.75 40.99
N ASN A 90 -12.12 12.65 40.89
CA ASN A 90 -13.06 13.33 41.79
C ASN A 90 -12.90 12.84 43.24
N ASN A 91 -12.76 11.50 43.43
CA ASN A 91 -12.49 10.92 44.74
C ASN A 91 -11.17 11.40 45.37
N LEU A 92 -10.13 11.60 44.51
CA LEU A 92 -8.87 12.22 44.98
C LEU A 92 -9.08 13.65 45.47
N SER A 93 -9.90 14.44 44.81
CA SER A 93 -10.22 15.82 45.24
C SER A 93 -10.97 15.83 46.57
N VAL A 94 -11.89 14.89 46.79
CA VAL A 94 -12.57 14.72 48.07
C VAL A 94 -11.61 14.31 49.18
N ASN A 95 -10.69 13.37 48.91
CA ASN A 95 -9.65 12.98 49.86
C ASN A 95 -8.72 14.15 50.21
N ASP A 96 -8.39 15.00 49.22
CA ASP A 96 -7.56 16.21 49.45
C ASP A 96 -8.23 17.21 50.38
N ALA A 97 -9.54 17.44 50.21
CA ALA A 97 -10.31 18.28 51.11
C ALA A 97 -10.33 17.68 52.53
N GLY A 98 -10.53 16.36 52.68
CA GLY A 98 -10.49 15.68 53.99
C GLY A 98 -9.10 15.74 54.66
N ILE A 99 -8.02 15.62 53.88
CA ILE A 99 -6.66 15.79 54.41
C ILE A 99 -6.44 17.23 54.87
N ALA A 100 -6.92 18.22 54.13
CA ALA A 100 -6.81 19.63 54.51
C ALA A 100 -7.51 19.91 55.86
N GLU A 101 -8.69 19.36 56.08
CA GLU A 101 -9.42 19.44 57.37
C GLU A 101 -8.62 18.85 58.53
N VAL A 102 -8.21 17.57 58.38
CA VAL A 102 -7.47 16.87 59.43
C VAL A 102 -6.10 17.54 59.72
N ARG A 103 -5.48 18.12 58.69
CA ARG A 103 -4.22 18.87 58.81
C ARG A 103 -4.39 20.09 59.72
N VAL A 104 -5.49 20.85 59.57
CA VAL A 104 -5.75 22.00 60.46
C VAL A 104 -5.96 21.54 61.91
N GLN A 105 -6.69 20.41 62.09
CA GLN A 105 -6.87 19.84 63.43
C GLN A 105 -5.54 19.40 64.06
N LEU A 106 -4.66 18.77 63.30
CA LEU A 106 -3.33 18.34 63.72
C LEU A 106 -2.45 19.53 64.11
N GLU A 107 -2.48 20.60 63.34
CA GLU A 107 -1.74 21.83 63.59
C GLU A 107 -2.22 22.51 64.91
N ASN A 108 -3.53 22.50 65.17
CA ASN A 108 -4.10 22.99 66.41
C ASN A 108 -3.67 22.13 67.63
N ALA A 109 -3.80 20.79 67.49
CA ALA A 109 -3.39 19.87 68.57
C ALA A 109 -1.88 19.98 68.85
N ARG A 110 -1.03 20.18 67.81
CA ARG A 110 0.41 20.42 67.97
C ARG A 110 0.68 21.69 68.79
N ARG A 111 0.04 22.81 68.43
CA ARG A 111 0.21 24.10 69.13
C ARG A 111 -0.25 23.99 70.61
N GLU A 112 -1.29 23.22 70.85
CA GLU A 112 -1.80 22.97 72.19
C GLU A 112 -0.81 22.13 73.01
N LEU A 113 -0.29 21.05 72.45
CA LEU A 113 0.78 20.24 73.09
C LEU A 113 2.01 21.07 73.44
N GLU A 114 2.48 21.92 72.53
CA GLU A 114 3.65 22.79 72.77
C GLU A 114 3.35 23.82 73.88
N ARG A 115 2.13 24.33 73.95
CA ARG A 115 1.69 25.22 75.05
C ARG A 115 1.70 24.50 76.41
N TYR A 116 1.08 23.33 76.48
CA TYR A 116 1.05 22.56 77.73
C TYR A 116 2.41 22.03 78.14
N LYS A 117 3.29 21.76 77.23
CA LYS A 117 4.70 21.41 77.49
C LYS A 117 5.42 22.51 78.23
N ARG A 118 5.22 23.76 77.81
CA ARG A 118 5.81 24.95 78.53
C ARG A 118 5.19 25.17 79.88
N LEU A 119 3.86 25.10 80.01
CA LEU A 119 3.14 25.24 81.25
C LEU A 119 3.51 24.16 82.27
N LEU A 120 3.81 22.96 81.86
CA LEU A 120 4.28 21.87 82.71
C LEU A 120 5.67 22.13 83.25
N ALA A 121 6.54 22.73 82.43
CA ALA A 121 7.88 23.13 82.83
C ALA A 121 7.89 24.28 83.85
N GLU A 122 6.80 25.08 83.93
CA GLU A 122 6.55 26.15 84.88
C GLU A 122 5.66 25.69 86.09
N ASP A 123 5.42 24.37 86.24
CA ASP A 123 4.54 23.77 87.26
C ASP A 123 3.09 24.33 87.26
N ALA A 124 2.65 24.94 86.14
CA ALA A 124 1.35 25.60 86.05
C ALA A 124 0.21 24.61 85.67
N VAL A 125 0.54 23.38 85.25
CA VAL A 125 -0.46 22.30 84.94
C VAL A 125 -0.01 20.95 85.51
N THR A 126 -0.97 20.03 85.67
CA THR A 126 -0.67 18.67 86.15
C THR A 126 -0.12 17.79 85.06
N ARG A 127 0.67 16.79 85.41
CA ARG A 127 1.19 15.80 84.46
C ARG A 127 0.06 15.06 83.72
N GLN A 128 -1.02 14.75 84.41
CA GLN A 128 -2.18 14.12 83.80
C GLN A 128 -2.84 14.97 82.71
N GLN A 129 -2.89 16.30 82.92
CA GLN A 129 -3.40 17.21 81.88
C GLN A 129 -2.47 17.24 80.65
N TYR A 130 -1.17 17.24 80.81
CA TYR A 130 -0.22 17.13 79.72
C TYR A 130 -0.36 15.80 78.95
N ASP A 131 -0.41 14.68 79.70
CA ASP A 131 -0.54 13.33 79.10
C ASP A 131 -1.82 13.21 78.27
N ASN A 132 -2.94 13.79 78.72
CA ASN A 132 -4.21 13.81 77.95
C ASN A 132 -4.06 14.59 76.63
N ILE A 133 -3.39 15.74 76.63
CA ILE A 133 -3.15 16.53 75.42
C ILE A 133 -2.16 15.84 74.50
N ALA A 134 -1.12 15.18 75.01
CA ALA A 134 -0.20 14.38 74.22
C ALA A 134 -0.90 13.21 73.51
N THR A 135 -1.80 12.51 74.24
CA THR A 135 -2.60 11.43 73.65
C THR A 135 -3.56 11.93 72.55
N ALA A 136 -4.21 13.09 72.76
CA ALA A 136 -5.05 13.73 71.76
C ALA A 136 -4.29 14.11 70.47
N TYR A 137 -3.05 14.64 70.63
CA TYR A 137 -2.17 14.92 69.50
C TYR A 137 -1.81 13.65 68.73
N GLU A 138 -1.34 12.58 69.38
CA GLU A 138 -0.98 11.32 68.74
C GLU A 138 -2.21 10.67 68.04
N ALA A 139 -3.40 10.74 68.62
CA ALA A 139 -4.62 10.27 67.97
C ALA A 139 -4.93 11.06 66.70
N THR A 140 -4.79 12.39 66.72
CA THR A 140 -5.03 13.25 65.54
C THR A 140 -3.98 13.00 64.46
N LYS A 141 -2.72 12.79 64.85
CA LYS A 141 -1.60 12.45 63.96
C LYS A 141 -1.88 11.08 63.27
N ALA A 142 -2.27 10.07 64.02
CA ALA A 142 -2.62 8.77 63.46
C ALA A 142 -3.80 8.87 62.43
N ARG A 143 -4.78 9.74 62.72
CA ARG A 143 -5.87 10.02 61.80
C ARG A 143 -5.36 10.70 60.51
N TYR A 144 -4.48 11.67 60.60
CA TYR A 144 -3.86 12.30 59.42
C TYR A 144 -3.10 11.28 58.56
N GLU A 145 -2.30 10.42 59.15
CA GLU A 145 -1.58 9.35 58.44
C GLU A 145 -2.57 8.38 57.77
N GLN A 146 -3.65 8.02 58.44
CA GLN A 146 -4.69 7.15 57.84
C GLN A 146 -5.29 7.78 56.56
N VAL A 147 -5.74 9.04 56.63
CA VAL A 147 -6.35 9.72 55.49
C VAL A 147 -5.34 9.90 54.36
N SER A 148 -4.07 10.19 54.70
CA SER A 148 -2.95 10.30 53.74
C SER A 148 -2.73 8.96 53.00
N ARG A 149 -2.78 7.81 53.72
CA ARG A 149 -2.65 6.48 53.11
C ARG A 149 -3.83 6.17 52.17
N VAL A 150 -5.04 6.58 52.54
CA VAL A 150 -6.24 6.42 51.69
C VAL A 150 -6.07 7.19 50.37
N LYS A 151 -5.61 8.46 50.46
CA LYS A 151 -5.28 9.24 49.24
C LYS A 151 -4.24 8.52 48.39
N HIS A 152 -3.15 8.04 48.98
CA HIS A 152 -2.11 7.32 48.27
C HIS A 152 -2.66 6.07 47.56
N SER A 153 -3.47 5.28 48.23
CA SER A 153 -4.15 4.10 47.64
C SER A 153 -5.04 4.49 46.46
N THR A 154 -5.84 5.55 46.58
CA THR A 154 -6.69 6.06 45.48
C THR A 154 -5.84 6.56 44.31
N SER A 155 -4.66 7.17 44.57
CA SER A 155 -3.72 7.58 43.54
C SER A 155 -3.13 6.39 42.76
N LEU A 156 -2.80 5.28 43.46
CA LEU A 156 -2.35 4.06 42.81
C LEU A 156 -3.44 3.45 41.91
N THR A 157 -4.70 3.44 42.36
CA THR A 157 -5.84 3.00 41.56
C THR A 157 -5.99 3.85 40.27
N LYS A 158 -5.83 5.19 40.40
CA LYS A 158 -5.84 6.06 39.22
C LYS A 158 -4.73 5.71 38.22
N ASN A 159 -3.50 5.46 38.72
CA ASN A 159 -2.39 5.08 37.89
C ASN A 159 -2.64 3.75 37.16
N GLU A 160 -3.21 2.75 37.86
CA GLU A 160 -3.62 1.48 37.24
C GLU A 160 -4.64 1.70 36.11
N GLN A 161 -5.68 2.52 36.39
CA GLN A 161 -6.68 2.87 35.36
C GLN A 161 -6.07 3.60 34.17
N THR A 162 -5.07 4.47 34.40
CA THR A 162 -4.35 5.16 33.33
C THR A 162 -3.55 4.19 32.46
N HIS A 163 -2.89 3.18 33.06
CA HIS A 163 -2.23 2.12 32.29
C HIS A 163 -3.25 1.28 31.48
N ARG A 164 -4.41 0.98 32.07
CA ARG A 164 -5.50 0.29 31.38
C ARG A 164 -6.06 1.12 30.22
N LEU A 165 -6.12 2.45 30.37
CA LEU A 165 -6.50 3.35 29.26
C LEU A 165 -5.53 3.21 28.09
N GLY A 166 -4.21 3.19 28.34
CA GLY A 166 -3.22 2.97 27.31
C GLY A 166 -3.37 1.63 26.57
N GLN A 167 -3.78 0.57 27.28
CA GLN A 167 -4.11 -0.73 26.67
C GLN A 167 -5.36 -0.64 25.78
N ASN A 168 -6.42 0.04 26.25
CA ASN A 168 -7.63 0.25 25.46
C ASN A 168 -7.37 1.11 24.22
N GLU A 169 -6.54 2.14 24.32
CA GLU A 169 -6.11 2.93 23.15
C GLU A 169 -5.37 2.09 22.12
N ALA A 170 -4.53 1.15 22.56
CA ALA A 170 -3.87 0.21 21.65
C ALA A 170 -4.88 -0.74 20.99
N ALA A 171 -5.90 -1.20 21.74
CA ALA A 171 -6.99 -2.02 21.19
C ALA A 171 -7.83 -1.25 20.17
N VAL A 172 -8.11 0.04 20.39
CA VAL A 172 -8.79 0.90 19.41
C VAL A 172 -7.97 1.04 18.12
N ARG A 173 -6.65 1.30 18.23
CA ARG A 173 -5.79 1.37 17.03
C ARG A 173 -5.77 0.05 16.26
N LEU A 174 -5.74 -1.08 16.95
CA LEU A 174 -5.79 -2.40 16.31
C LEU A 174 -7.12 -2.61 15.57
N ALA A 175 -8.25 -2.27 16.21
CA ALA A 175 -9.57 -2.38 15.59
C ALA A 175 -9.73 -1.42 14.40
N GLN A 176 -9.19 -0.19 14.47
CA GLN A 176 -9.15 0.75 13.35
C GLN A 176 -8.38 0.16 12.15
N ALA A 177 -7.20 -0.42 12.39
CA ALA A 177 -6.44 -1.07 11.33
C ALA A 177 -7.20 -2.25 10.69
N ALA A 178 -7.97 -3.00 11.48
CA ALA A 178 -8.81 -4.08 10.96
C ALA A 178 -9.95 -3.54 10.06
N VAL A 179 -10.58 -2.42 10.43
CA VAL A 179 -11.59 -1.75 9.59
C VAL A 179 -10.98 -1.29 8.27
N GLU A 180 -9.81 -0.64 8.31
CA GLU A 180 -9.15 -0.17 7.08
C GLU A 180 -8.77 -1.35 6.17
N LEU A 181 -8.28 -2.46 6.73
CA LEU A 181 -7.98 -3.68 5.96
C LEU A 181 -9.24 -4.28 5.33
N ALA A 182 -10.35 -4.35 6.07
CA ALA A 182 -11.62 -4.86 5.55
C ALA A 182 -12.17 -3.95 4.43
N ARG A 183 -12.07 -2.62 4.59
CA ARG A 183 -12.45 -1.63 3.58
C ARG A 183 -11.60 -1.73 2.32
N LEU A 184 -10.30 -1.91 2.48
CA LEU A 184 -9.36 -2.12 1.37
C LEU A 184 -9.72 -3.40 0.59
N ASN A 185 -9.97 -4.51 1.28
CA ASN A 185 -10.38 -5.76 0.63
C ASN A 185 -11.72 -5.62 -0.11
N LEU A 186 -12.68 -4.87 0.46
CA LEU A 186 -13.93 -4.54 -0.21
C LEU A 186 -13.68 -3.71 -1.47
N SER A 187 -12.75 -2.75 -1.44
CA SER A 187 -12.43 -1.96 -2.64
C SER A 187 -11.86 -2.81 -3.78
N TYR A 188 -11.20 -3.93 -3.48
CA TYR A 188 -10.64 -4.83 -4.48
C TYR A 188 -11.71 -5.70 -5.19
N THR A 189 -12.95 -5.70 -4.73
CA THR A 189 -14.06 -6.37 -5.44
C THR A 189 -14.49 -5.62 -6.69
N VAL A 190 -14.16 -4.32 -6.79
CA VAL A 190 -14.39 -3.51 -7.99
C VAL A 190 -13.07 -3.36 -8.72
N ILE A 191 -12.92 -4.07 -9.85
CA ILE A 191 -11.71 -4.05 -10.66
C ILE A 191 -11.84 -2.93 -11.69
N THR A 192 -10.88 -2.01 -11.68
CA THR A 192 -10.88 -0.84 -12.56
C THR A 192 -9.70 -0.87 -13.52
N ALA A 193 -9.83 -0.17 -14.64
CA ALA A 193 -8.76 0.02 -15.62
C ALA A 193 -7.57 0.78 -14.98
N THR A 194 -6.38 0.25 -15.15
CA THR A 194 -5.13 0.81 -14.60
C THR A 194 -4.52 1.90 -15.49
N CYS A 195 -4.84 1.89 -16.79
CA CYS A 195 -4.38 2.84 -17.80
C CYS A 195 -5.47 3.09 -18.83
N ASP A 196 -5.30 4.13 -19.66
CA ASP A 196 -6.10 4.34 -20.84
C ASP A 196 -5.67 3.36 -21.93
N GLY A 197 -6.62 2.86 -22.73
CA GLY A 197 -6.27 1.93 -23.78
C GLY A 197 -7.49 1.23 -24.37
N VAL A 198 -7.23 0.12 -25.04
CA VAL A 198 -8.26 -0.72 -25.64
C VAL A 198 -8.26 -2.08 -24.96
N THR A 199 -9.43 -2.55 -24.54
CA THR A 199 -9.59 -3.86 -23.92
C THR A 199 -9.23 -4.98 -24.91
N GLY A 200 -8.59 -6.03 -24.40
CA GLY A 200 -8.32 -7.26 -25.13
C GLY A 200 -9.55 -8.18 -25.19
N ARG A 201 -9.28 -9.48 -25.35
CA ARG A 201 -10.28 -10.52 -25.37
C ARG A 201 -10.85 -10.77 -23.97
N LYS A 202 -12.11 -11.15 -23.90
CA LYS A 202 -12.83 -11.48 -22.69
C LYS A 202 -12.75 -12.99 -22.43
N ASP A 203 -11.82 -13.38 -21.56
CA ASP A 203 -11.59 -14.78 -21.20
C ASP A 203 -12.30 -15.19 -19.90
N ILE A 204 -13.16 -14.32 -19.34
CA ILE A 204 -13.91 -14.52 -18.10
C ILE A 204 -15.42 -14.46 -18.35
N HIS A 205 -16.18 -15.12 -17.45
CA HIS A 205 -17.63 -15.19 -17.53
C HIS A 205 -18.29 -14.81 -16.20
N GLU A 206 -19.48 -14.24 -16.26
CA GLU A 206 -20.28 -13.99 -15.05
C GLU A 206 -20.62 -15.32 -14.36
N GLY A 207 -20.54 -15.34 -13.03
CA GLY A 207 -20.67 -16.54 -12.21
C GLY A 207 -19.40 -17.39 -12.10
N GLN A 208 -18.33 -17.05 -12.80
CA GLN A 208 -17.03 -17.74 -12.70
C GLN A 208 -16.35 -17.41 -11.37
N LEU A 209 -15.78 -18.43 -10.71
CA LEU A 209 -14.88 -18.24 -9.57
C LEU A 209 -13.50 -17.79 -10.06
N VAL A 210 -12.99 -16.69 -9.52
CA VAL A 210 -11.66 -16.16 -9.82
C VAL A 210 -10.76 -16.20 -8.60
N GLN A 211 -9.44 -16.31 -8.83
CA GLN A 211 -8.42 -16.42 -7.81
C GLN A 211 -7.50 -15.18 -7.82
N PRO A 212 -6.89 -14.80 -6.71
CA PRO A 212 -5.91 -13.72 -6.67
C PRO A 212 -4.77 -13.95 -7.67
N GLY A 213 -4.43 -12.91 -8.45
CA GLY A 213 -3.42 -12.97 -9.51
C GLY A 213 -3.95 -13.42 -10.87
N GLN A 214 -5.19 -13.87 -10.98
CA GLN A 214 -5.79 -14.22 -12.26
C GLN A 214 -6.06 -12.96 -13.09
N THR A 215 -5.66 -13.00 -14.38
CA THR A 215 -5.90 -11.90 -15.32
C THR A 215 -7.39 -11.86 -15.69
N MET A 216 -7.98 -10.67 -15.57
CA MET A 216 -9.37 -10.41 -15.93
C MET A 216 -9.50 -9.92 -17.36
N VAL A 217 -8.61 -9.04 -17.77
CA VAL A 217 -8.52 -8.50 -19.13
C VAL A 217 -7.15 -7.89 -19.33
N ASP A 218 -6.67 -7.91 -20.56
CA ASP A 218 -5.50 -7.17 -20.99
C ASP A 218 -5.91 -5.82 -21.55
N ILE A 219 -5.25 -4.75 -21.17
CA ILE A 219 -5.43 -3.41 -21.77
C ILE A 219 -4.22 -3.11 -22.62
N VAL A 220 -4.46 -2.86 -23.90
CA VAL A 220 -3.43 -2.42 -24.86
C VAL A 220 -3.36 -0.91 -24.82
N ASP A 221 -2.25 -0.39 -24.32
CA ASP A 221 -2.00 1.06 -24.28
C ASP A 221 -1.70 1.56 -25.71
N GLY A 222 -2.52 2.49 -26.20
CA GLY A 222 -2.39 3.06 -27.54
C GLY A 222 -1.34 4.17 -27.68
N THR A 223 -0.68 4.57 -26.58
CA THR A 223 0.18 5.78 -26.59
C THR A 223 1.63 5.49 -26.97
N ASP A 224 2.14 4.29 -26.72
CA ASP A 224 3.55 3.97 -26.91
C ASP A 224 3.73 2.76 -27.83
N LEU A 225 4.13 3.07 -29.08
CA LEU A 225 4.35 2.10 -30.15
C LEU A 225 5.84 2.07 -30.48
N TRP A 226 6.41 0.87 -30.54
CA TRP A 226 7.77 0.65 -31.03
C TRP A 226 7.82 -0.56 -31.94
N VAL A 227 8.92 -0.71 -32.65
CA VAL A 227 9.18 -1.89 -33.49
C VAL A 227 10.39 -2.62 -32.93
N ILE A 228 10.27 -3.94 -32.82
CA ILE A 228 11.43 -4.82 -32.62
C ILE A 228 11.78 -5.42 -33.93
N ALA A 229 12.93 -5.04 -34.48
CA ALA A 229 13.49 -5.53 -35.74
C ALA A 229 14.67 -6.46 -35.47
N ASN A 230 14.63 -7.68 -36.00
CA ASN A 230 15.70 -8.66 -35.80
C ASN A 230 16.66 -8.62 -36.99
N TYR A 231 17.79 -8.00 -36.80
CA TYR A 231 18.87 -7.94 -37.80
C TYR A 231 19.83 -9.11 -37.60
N ARG A 232 20.51 -9.50 -38.72
CA ARG A 232 21.55 -10.54 -38.69
C ARG A 232 22.80 -10.00 -38.02
N GLU A 233 23.57 -10.85 -37.38
CA GLU A 233 24.85 -10.52 -36.76
C GLU A 233 25.77 -9.77 -37.73
N THR A 234 25.76 -10.15 -39.04
CA THR A 234 26.58 -9.54 -40.09
C THR A 234 26.19 -8.11 -40.45
N GLN A 235 24.95 -7.68 -40.10
CA GLN A 235 24.43 -6.34 -40.38
C GLN A 235 24.71 -5.33 -39.26
N LEU A 236 24.92 -5.83 -38.03
CA LEU A 236 25.09 -4.99 -36.84
C LEU A 236 26.22 -3.97 -36.91
N PRO A 237 27.38 -4.26 -37.52
CA PRO A 237 28.46 -3.25 -37.60
C PRO A 237 28.05 -1.96 -38.32
N HIS A 238 26.97 -1.99 -39.08
CA HIS A 238 26.49 -0.84 -39.87
C HIS A 238 25.26 -0.17 -39.24
N ILE A 239 24.79 -0.64 -38.08
CA ILE A 239 23.60 -0.11 -37.39
C ILE A 239 24.01 0.50 -36.06
N HIS A 240 23.69 1.77 -35.85
CA HIS A 240 24.02 2.50 -34.65
C HIS A 240 22.79 3.11 -34.01
N GLU A 241 22.86 3.36 -32.71
CA GLU A 241 21.82 4.12 -32.02
C GLU A 241 21.72 5.54 -32.61
N GLY A 242 20.48 5.97 -32.88
CA GLY A 242 20.20 7.24 -33.55
C GLY A 242 20.00 7.14 -35.05
N ASP A 243 20.27 5.99 -35.68
CA ASP A 243 20.11 5.83 -37.14
C ASP A 243 18.63 5.93 -37.52
N ARG A 244 18.36 6.52 -38.67
CA ARG A 244 17.02 6.65 -39.22
C ARG A 244 16.60 5.37 -39.91
N VAL A 245 15.39 4.93 -39.58
CA VAL A 245 14.79 3.74 -40.14
C VAL A 245 13.53 4.10 -40.90
N THR A 246 13.40 3.58 -42.10
CA THR A 246 12.17 3.65 -42.88
C THR A 246 11.43 2.34 -42.72
N LEU A 247 10.14 2.40 -42.32
CA LEU A 247 9.33 1.24 -42.02
C LEU A 247 8.10 1.21 -42.93
N THR A 248 7.77 0.02 -43.42
CA THR A 248 6.52 -0.24 -44.15
C THR A 248 5.80 -1.42 -43.49
N ALA A 249 4.53 -1.23 -43.16
CA ALA A 249 3.73 -2.28 -42.54
C ALA A 249 2.90 -3.02 -43.59
N ASP A 250 2.95 -4.35 -43.59
CA ASP A 250 2.22 -5.19 -44.56
C ASP A 250 0.71 -4.95 -44.50
N ALA A 251 0.18 -4.70 -43.30
CA ALA A 251 -1.23 -4.45 -43.06
C ALA A 251 -1.71 -3.05 -43.50
N VAL A 252 -0.80 -2.10 -43.78
CA VAL A 252 -1.11 -0.71 -44.19
C VAL A 252 -0.37 -0.35 -45.47
N PRO A 253 -0.80 -0.86 -46.63
CA PRO A 253 -0.09 -0.63 -47.86
C PRO A 253 -0.09 0.86 -48.27
N GLY A 254 1.03 1.34 -48.77
CA GLY A 254 1.19 2.72 -49.26
C GLY A 254 1.50 3.76 -48.21
N VAL A 255 1.59 3.38 -46.91
CA VAL A 255 2.02 4.26 -45.83
C VAL A 255 3.43 3.89 -45.40
N THR A 256 4.31 4.90 -45.38
CA THR A 256 5.68 4.77 -44.88
C THR A 256 5.79 5.48 -43.55
N TYR A 257 6.37 4.80 -42.56
CA TYR A 257 6.67 5.35 -41.26
C TYR A 257 8.16 5.62 -41.13
N THR A 258 8.53 6.58 -40.32
CA THR A 258 9.90 6.88 -39.98
C THR A 258 10.15 6.52 -38.51
N GLY A 259 11.27 5.85 -38.26
CA GLY A 259 11.68 5.51 -36.91
C GLY A 259 13.14 5.89 -36.67
N THR A 260 13.55 5.80 -35.42
CA THR A 260 14.93 5.97 -35.00
C THR A 260 15.36 4.77 -34.18
N VAL A 261 16.55 4.24 -34.44
CA VAL A 261 17.15 3.18 -33.61
C VAL A 261 17.31 3.73 -32.21
N GLU A 262 16.59 3.17 -31.25
CA GLU A 262 16.59 3.57 -29.82
C GLU A 262 17.66 2.81 -29.07
N SER A 263 17.73 1.48 -29.26
CA SER A 263 18.72 0.62 -28.62
C SER A 263 18.92 -0.67 -29.39
N ILE A 264 20.11 -1.24 -29.23
CA ILE A 264 20.52 -2.53 -29.80
C ILE A 264 20.73 -3.49 -28.64
N SER A 265 20.19 -4.72 -28.72
CA SER A 265 20.38 -5.72 -27.68
C SER A 265 21.83 -6.23 -27.65
N ASP A 266 22.40 -6.37 -26.47
CA ASP A 266 23.69 -6.99 -26.22
C ASP A 266 23.70 -8.51 -26.37
N ALA A 267 22.53 -9.13 -26.59
CA ALA A 267 22.40 -10.58 -26.72
C ALA A 267 21.51 -10.95 -27.92
N THR A 268 21.79 -12.10 -28.50
CA THR A 268 20.99 -12.64 -29.62
C THR A 268 19.62 -13.12 -29.12
N GLY A 269 18.63 -13.18 -30.01
CA GLY A 269 17.30 -13.69 -29.67
C GLY A 269 17.32 -15.15 -29.17
N ALA A 270 18.29 -15.95 -29.60
CA ALA A 270 18.49 -17.32 -29.14
C ALA A 270 18.95 -17.40 -27.67
N ALA A 271 19.71 -16.42 -27.17
CA ALA A 271 20.16 -16.36 -25.78
C ALA A 271 19.01 -16.12 -24.79
N PHE A 272 17.91 -15.50 -25.23
CA PHE A 272 16.70 -15.26 -24.45
C PHE A 272 15.64 -16.36 -24.61
N SER A 273 15.91 -17.41 -25.43
CA SER A 273 14.96 -18.49 -25.63
C SER A 273 14.87 -19.38 -24.37
N LEU A 274 13.64 -19.72 -23.97
CA LEU A 274 13.38 -20.67 -22.88
C LEU A 274 13.88 -22.09 -23.17
N ILE A 275 14.13 -22.43 -24.46
CA ILE A 275 14.71 -23.69 -24.88
C ILE A 275 16.02 -23.37 -25.59
N PRO A 276 17.17 -23.49 -24.92
CA PRO A 276 18.46 -23.30 -25.56
C PRO A 276 18.63 -24.35 -26.67
N GLN A 277 19.05 -23.95 -27.86
CA GLN A 277 19.42 -24.89 -28.91
C GLN A 277 20.83 -25.40 -28.56
N ASP A 278 20.89 -26.52 -27.84
CA ASP A 278 22.14 -27.21 -27.56
C ASP A 278 22.42 -28.21 -28.68
N ASN A 279 23.53 -28.03 -29.38
CA ASN A 279 24.03 -28.96 -30.42
C ASN A 279 24.83 -30.10 -29.77
N ALA A 280 24.25 -30.81 -28.79
CA ALA A 280 24.90 -31.88 -28.01
C ALA A 280 25.25 -33.14 -28.85
N THR A 281 24.87 -33.20 -30.14
CA THR A 281 25.06 -34.38 -30.99
C THR A 281 26.33 -34.37 -31.88
N GLY A 282 27.27 -33.47 -31.62
CA GLY A 282 28.62 -33.53 -32.23
C GLY A 282 28.78 -32.93 -33.62
N ASN A 283 27.75 -32.52 -34.32
CA ASN A 283 27.83 -31.78 -35.59
C ASN A 283 27.44 -30.30 -35.34
N PHE A 284 28.45 -29.45 -35.28
CA PHE A 284 28.26 -28.01 -35.24
C PHE A 284 27.79 -27.47 -36.60
N VAL A 285 26.54 -27.04 -36.67
CA VAL A 285 25.99 -26.30 -37.81
C VAL A 285 25.95 -24.81 -37.40
N LYS A 286 26.73 -23.97 -38.07
CA LYS A 286 26.68 -22.51 -37.86
C LYS A 286 25.31 -21.98 -38.28
N VAL A 287 24.45 -21.67 -37.32
CA VAL A 287 23.16 -21.00 -37.54
C VAL A 287 23.38 -19.49 -37.42
N GLU A 288 22.92 -18.73 -38.41
CA GLU A 288 22.98 -17.28 -38.40
C GLU A 288 22.13 -16.71 -37.26
N GLN A 289 22.75 -15.99 -36.33
CA GLN A 289 22.12 -15.38 -35.20
C GLN A 289 21.46 -14.06 -35.57
N ARG A 290 20.35 -13.74 -34.90
CA ARG A 290 19.67 -12.45 -35.06
C ARG A 290 19.66 -11.70 -33.74
N VAL A 291 19.90 -10.39 -33.82
CA VAL A 291 19.94 -9.50 -32.68
C VAL A 291 18.73 -8.55 -32.74
N PRO A 292 17.92 -8.46 -31.72
CA PRO A 292 16.78 -7.55 -31.67
C PRO A 292 17.28 -6.09 -31.52
N VAL A 293 16.74 -5.23 -32.36
CA VAL A 293 16.95 -3.77 -32.36
C VAL A 293 15.61 -3.10 -32.09
N ARG A 294 15.56 -2.25 -31.08
CA ARG A 294 14.37 -1.45 -30.74
C ARG A 294 14.38 -0.17 -31.55
N ILE A 295 13.28 0.08 -32.25
CA ILE A 295 13.09 1.24 -33.11
C ILE A 295 11.91 2.03 -32.55
N SER A 296 12.16 3.28 -32.18
CA SER A 296 11.12 4.22 -31.75
C SER A 296 10.40 4.78 -32.97
N LEU A 297 9.07 4.90 -32.89
CA LEU A 297 8.21 5.51 -33.88
C LEU A 297 7.86 6.98 -33.56
N ALA A 298 8.55 7.59 -32.60
CA ALA A 298 8.36 8.98 -32.23
C ALA A 298 8.53 9.92 -33.43
N GLY A 299 7.66 10.93 -33.55
CA GLY A 299 7.68 11.89 -34.65
C GLY A 299 6.81 11.56 -35.85
N ASN A 300 6.12 10.43 -35.85
CA ASN A 300 5.08 10.16 -36.85
C ASN A 300 3.74 10.80 -36.47
N ASP A 301 2.91 11.04 -37.46
CA ASP A 301 1.55 11.54 -37.29
C ASP A 301 0.73 10.56 -36.41
N PRO A 302 0.15 11.00 -35.27
CA PRO A 302 -0.65 10.17 -34.38
C PRO A 302 -1.79 9.44 -35.10
N GLU A 303 -2.44 10.04 -36.09
CA GLU A 303 -3.52 9.39 -36.84
C GLU A 303 -3.01 8.22 -37.68
N ARG A 304 -1.78 8.32 -38.19
CA ARG A 304 -1.15 7.21 -38.93
C ARG A 304 -0.70 6.10 -37.98
N LEU A 305 -0.23 6.44 -36.78
CA LEU A 305 0.14 5.45 -35.77
C LEU A 305 -1.04 4.62 -35.30
N LYS A 306 -2.25 5.17 -35.26
CA LYS A 306 -3.50 4.42 -34.93
C LYS A 306 -3.82 3.28 -35.91
N LEU A 307 -3.25 3.31 -37.11
CA LEU A 307 -3.41 2.22 -38.09
C LEU A 307 -2.53 1.00 -37.76
N LEU A 308 -1.49 1.19 -36.95
CA LEU A 308 -0.60 0.12 -36.51
C LEU A 308 -1.19 -0.59 -35.28
N ARG A 309 -1.00 -1.89 -35.22
CA ARG A 309 -1.41 -2.71 -34.07
C ARG A 309 -0.27 -3.60 -33.63
N ALA A 310 -0.23 -3.92 -32.36
CA ALA A 310 0.73 -4.88 -31.82
C ALA A 310 0.66 -6.20 -32.60
N GLY A 311 1.82 -6.74 -32.94
CA GLY A 311 1.93 -7.99 -33.70
C GLY A 311 1.95 -7.83 -35.21
N PHE A 312 1.71 -6.64 -35.78
CA PHE A 312 1.85 -6.44 -37.22
C PHE A 312 3.29 -6.60 -37.65
N ASN A 313 3.49 -7.30 -38.78
CA ASN A 313 4.79 -7.41 -39.42
C ASN A 313 5.11 -6.13 -40.16
N VAL A 314 6.39 -5.76 -40.12
CA VAL A 314 6.91 -4.57 -40.78
C VAL A 314 8.25 -4.89 -41.47
N GLU A 315 8.48 -4.28 -42.59
CA GLU A 315 9.80 -4.24 -43.24
C GLU A 315 10.56 -3.00 -42.76
N CYS A 316 11.79 -3.19 -42.37
CA CYS A 316 12.64 -2.12 -41.84
C CYS A 316 13.87 -1.92 -42.73
N LYS A 317 14.14 -0.65 -43.06
CA LYS A 317 15.29 -0.23 -43.85
C LYS A 317 16.06 0.84 -43.07
N VAL A 318 17.23 0.48 -42.57
CA VAL A 318 18.14 1.42 -41.88
C VAL A 318 19.06 2.02 -42.91
N LYS A 319 19.13 3.34 -42.92
CA LYS A 319 20.06 4.08 -43.74
C LYS A 319 21.22 4.59 -42.87
N HIS A 320 22.41 4.11 -43.13
CA HIS A 320 23.66 4.50 -42.48
C HIS A 320 24.56 5.36 -43.38
#